data_c2fd05b2ffebe66ebcdbd62cbc755a76
#
_entry.id   c2fd05b2ffebe66ebcdbd62cbc755a76
#
_cell.length_a   1.000
_cell.length_b   1.000
_cell.length_c   1.000
_cell.angle_alpha   90.00
_cell.angle_beta   90.00
_cell.angle_gamma   90.00
#
_symmetry.space_group_name_H-M   'P 1'
#
loop_
_entity.id
_entity.type
_entity.pdbx_description
1 polymer ?
#
loop_
_entity_poly.entity_id
_entity_poly.type
_entity_poly.pdbx_seq_one_letter_code
_entity_poly.pdbx_strand_id
1 'polypeptide(L)'
;MTKKYNLLVPMAGRGQRFVDAGYKVPKQLIYVKEKQLIDLSLESVDTSNCNLIFVVRDDQICNFHIDDILKNKFGNEISIVVTDGLTDGSVCSCLLARDYIDNDLPLVIHTLDIQFLPTFDPGVLEGEDCDGLLLTFKSNSTNYSYVATDEDGLATKTAEKKVISPNACVGIYGFKKGSDFCTFADEMIKQNIRTNNEFYISPLYNLLIDAGLKIRTQSVEKMHIFGTPDEFQFYKNNVINKFGEKPVALCSDHSGYTAKENFKQALTELNIPFIDFGSRLKTDCDYTYFIEQAVSSMNDKVCDFAFAFCRTGQGVNMCANKFKGIRSALAYDEFAIEMAIRHNCANFFSIPARFFDEPAQKDKAKAFIKICQDNSFDGGRHQARVQGLE
;
A
#
# COMPACT_ATOMS: atom_id res chain seq x y z
N MET A 1 -17.76 -11.80 -24.06
CA MET A 1 -18.61 -11.37 -22.92
C MET A 1 -18.89 -9.88 -23.06
N THR A 2 -20.10 -9.42 -22.75
CA THR A 2 -20.43 -7.99 -22.79
C THR A 2 -19.68 -7.28 -21.69
N LYS A 3 -18.92 -6.23 -22.01
CA LYS A 3 -18.22 -5.41 -21.02
C LYS A 3 -19.24 -4.69 -20.14
N LYS A 4 -19.01 -4.67 -18.81
CA LYS A 4 -19.99 -4.17 -17.84
C LYS A 4 -19.70 -2.74 -17.40
N TYR A 5 -18.45 -2.27 -17.50
CA TYR A 5 -18.04 -0.93 -17.09
C TYR A 5 -16.77 -0.46 -17.81
N ASN A 6 -16.51 0.84 -17.73
CA ASN A 6 -15.30 1.47 -18.23
C ASN A 6 -14.32 1.68 -17.06
N LEU A 7 -13.07 1.17 -17.18
CA LEU A 7 -11.99 1.45 -16.27
C LEU A 7 -10.99 2.39 -16.94
N LEU A 8 -10.99 3.64 -16.52
CA LEU A 8 -10.13 4.68 -17.07
C LEU A 8 -8.91 4.89 -16.16
N VAL A 9 -7.73 4.79 -16.74
CA VAL A 9 -6.45 4.92 -16.05
C VAL A 9 -5.66 6.09 -16.64
N PRO A 10 -5.76 7.31 -16.07
CA PRO A 10 -5.01 8.46 -16.52
C PRO A 10 -3.54 8.36 -16.10
N MET A 11 -2.63 8.17 -17.06
CA MET A 11 -1.19 8.01 -16.84
C MET A 11 -0.35 9.13 -17.48
N ALA A 12 -1.00 10.20 -17.97
CA ALA A 12 -0.34 11.31 -18.67
C ALA A 12 0.40 12.29 -17.74
N GLY A 13 0.37 12.11 -16.43
CA GLY A 13 1.10 12.94 -15.47
C GLY A 13 2.63 12.85 -15.63
N ARG A 14 3.35 13.94 -15.33
CA ARG A 14 4.84 13.97 -15.43
C ARG A 14 5.55 13.02 -14.47
N GLY A 15 4.95 12.73 -13.32
CA GLY A 15 5.64 12.02 -12.25
C GLY A 15 6.89 12.77 -11.75
N GLN A 16 6.87 14.11 -11.78
CA GLN A 16 8.05 14.97 -11.58
C GLN A 16 8.83 14.62 -10.32
N ARG A 17 8.16 14.30 -9.22
CA ARG A 17 8.80 13.91 -7.95
C ARG A 17 9.73 12.69 -8.12
N PHE A 18 9.32 11.69 -8.94
CA PHE A 18 10.14 10.52 -9.24
C PHE A 18 11.32 10.86 -10.14
N VAL A 19 11.13 11.74 -11.11
CA VAL A 19 12.21 12.26 -11.97
C VAL A 19 13.25 12.99 -11.14
N ASP A 20 12.82 13.88 -10.23
CA ASP A 20 13.69 14.65 -9.34
C ASP A 20 14.44 13.73 -8.36
N ALA A 21 13.84 12.61 -7.96
CA ALA A 21 14.48 11.57 -7.15
C ALA A 21 15.39 10.62 -7.96
N GLY A 22 15.62 10.90 -9.25
CA GLY A 22 16.56 10.18 -10.10
C GLY A 22 16.03 8.94 -10.80
N TYR A 23 14.72 8.66 -10.77
CA TYR A 23 14.13 7.57 -11.52
C TYR A 23 14.17 7.86 -13.02
N LYS A 24 14.58 6.87 -13.81
CA LYS A 24 14.78 7.00 -15.28
C LYS A 24 13.61 6.51 -16.11
N VAL A 25 12.62 5.89 -15.48
CA VAL A 25 11.43 5.34 -16.14
C VAL A 25 10.17 5.99 -15.56
N PRO A 26 9.06 6.05 -16.31
CA PRO A 26 7.77 6.48 -15.79
C PRO A 26 7.41 5.70 -14.53
N LYS A 27 6.80 6.37 -13.54
CA LYS A 27 6.47 5.81 -12.23
C LYS A 27 5.76 4.45 -12.35
N GLN A 28 4.79 4.33 -13.24
CA GLN A 28 3.98 3.13 -13.42
C GLN A 28 4.79 1.91 -13.86
N LEU A 29 5.95 2.12 -14.48
CA LEU A 29 6.85 1.06 -14.96
C LEU A 29 7.96 0.68 -13.97
N ILE A 30 8.03 1.34 -12.81
CA ILE A 30 9.02 1.01 -11.78
C ILE A 30 8.71 -0.37 -11.20
N TYR A 31 9.73 -1.22 -11.14
CA TYR A 31 9.62 -2.58 -10.61
C TYR A 31 9.73 -2.63 -9.09
N VAL A 32 8.89 -3.48 -8.53
CA VAL A 32 8.96 -3.96 -7.17
C VAL A 32 8.93 -5.48 -7.21
N LYS A 33 10.07 -6.12 -6.95
CA LYS A 33 10.28 -7.55 -7.25
C LYS A 33 9.93 -7.84 -8.71
N GLU A 34 8.99 -8.72 -8.97
CA GLU A 34 8.60 -9.16 -10.32
C GLU A 34 7.44 -8.33 -10.93
N LYS A 35 6.81 -7.43 -10.15
CA LYS A 35 5.66 -6.63 -10.58
C LYS A 35 6.05 -5.17 -10.79
N GLN A 36 5.41 -4.51 -11.73
CA GLN A 36 5.48 -3.05 -11.89
C GLN A 36 4.42 -2.38 -11.02
N LEU A 37 4.59 -1.08 -10.70
CA LEU A 37 3.60 -0.34 -9.91
C LEU A 37 2.20 -0.36 -10.51
N ILE A 38 2.10 -0.36 -11.84
CA ILE A 38 0.81 -0.51 -12.53
C ILE A 38 0.12 -1.85 -12.21
N ASP A 39 0.89 -2.95 -12.14
CA ASP A 39 0.34 -4.26 -11.82
C ASP A 39 -0.23 -4.26 -10.39
N LEU A 40 0.56 -3.78 -9.44
CA LEU A 40 0.18 -3.69 -8.02
C LEU A 40 -1.06 -2.82 -7.83
N SER A 41 -1.15 -1.72 -8.54
CA SER A 41 -2.27 -0.79 -8.41
C SER A 41 -3.56 -1.37 -8.99
N LEU A 42 -3.49 -1.99 -10.17
CA LEU A 42 -4.67 -2.57 -10.83
C LEU A 42 -5.19 -3.85 -10.16
N GLU A 43 -4.39 -4.53 -9.33
CA GLU A 43 -4.88 -5.63 -8.47
C GLU A 43 -5.96 -5.18 -7.47
N SER A 44 -6.08 -3.89 -7.23
CA SER A 44 -7.08 -3.30 -6.33
C SER A 44 -8.48 -3.19 -6.94
N VAL A 45 -8.64 -3.46 -8.25
CA VAL A 45 -9.92 -3.37 -8.97
C VAL A 45 -10.13 -4.63 -9.80
N ASP A 46 -11.34 -5.19 -9.79
CA ASP A 46 -11.66 -6.31 -10.68
C ASP A 46 -11.68 -5.84 -12.15
N THR A 47 -10.73 -6.30 -12.95
CA THR A 47 -10.57 -5.92 -14.36
C THR A 47 -11.18 -6.94 -15.33
N SER A 48 -11.84 -8.00 -14.86
CA SER A 48 -12.25 -9.14 -15.69
C SER A 48 -13.29 -8.80 -16.76
N ASN A 49 -14.15 -7.79 -16.51
CA ASN A 49 -15.28 -7.45 -17.39
C ASN A 49 -15.33 -5.96 -17.74
N CYS A 50 -14.19 -5.27 -17.85
CA CYS A 50 -14.14 -3.85 -18.17
C CYS A 50 -13.67 -3.55 -19.60
N ASN A 51 -14.03 -2.36 -20.08
CA ASN A 51 -13.29 -1.67 -21.13
C ASN A 51 -12.10 -0.97 -20.43
N LEU A 52 -10.91 -1.51 -20.56
CA LEU A 52 -9.71 -0.95 -19.94
C LEU A 52 -9.11 0.12 -20.87
N ILE A 53 -9.06 1.36 -20.38
CA ILE A 53 -8.70 2.55 -21.17
C ILE A 53 -7.55 3.26 -20.48
N PHE A 54 -6.44 3.46 -21.18
CA PHE A 54 -5.27 4.18 -20.68
C PHE A 54 -5.12 5.51 -21.38
N VAL A 55 -4.81 6.57 -20.64
CA VAL A 55 -4.40 7.87 -21.21
C VAL A 55 -2.90 8.03 -20.96
N VAL A 56 -2.12 8.07 -22.03
CA VAL A 56 -0.65 8.15 -22.00
C VAL A 56 -0.14 9.34 -22.77
N ARG A 57 1.10 9.78 -22.53
CA ARG A 57 1.75 10.80 -23.35
C ARG A 57 2.53 10.17 -24.49
N ASP A 58 2.64 10.92 -25.59
CA ASP A 58 3.42 10.54 -26.76
C ASP A 58 4.91 10.24 -26.39
N ASP A 59 5.52 11.06 -25.53
CA ASP A 59 6.89 10.84 -25.06
C ASP A 59 7.07 9.53 -24.27
N GLN A 60 6.03 9.03 -23.63
CA GLN A 60 6.07 7.72 -22.97
C GLN A 60 6.04 6.56 -23.97
N ILE A 61 5.34 6.74 -25.09
CA ILE A 61 5.35 5.77 -26.20
C ILE A 61 6.72 5.81 -26.87
N CYS A 62 7.19 6.98 -27.29
CA CYS A 62 8.44 7.14 -28.05
C CYS A 62 9.68 6.67 -27.25
N ASN A 63 9.74 6.95 -25.94
CA ASN A 63 10.92 6.68 -25.14
C ASN A 63 10.87 5.35 -24.36
N PHE A 64 9.68 4.80 -24.09
CA PHE A 64 9.52 3.65 -23.21
C PHE A 64 8.63 2.55 -23.77
N HIS A 65 8.06 2.72 -24.98
CA HIS A 65 7.15 1.75 -25.62
C HIS A 65 6.01 1.31 -24.68
N ILE A 66 5.42 2.29 -23.97
CA ILE A 66 4.43 2.01 -22.92
C ILE A 66 3.18 1.33 -23.50
N ASP A 67 2.81 1.64 -24.74
CA ASP A 67 1.70 1.05 -25.47
C ASP A 67 1.90 -0.47 -25.70
N ASP A 68 3.11 -0.89 -26.11
CA ASP A 68 3.46 -2.30 -26.27
C ASP A 68 3.49 -3.02 -24.92
N ILE A 69 4.02 -2.37 -23.86
CA ILE A 69 4.03 -2.93 -22.51
C ILE A 69 2.61 -3.16 -22.03
N LEU A 70 1.70 -2.19 -22.20
CA LEU A 70 0.31 -2.30 -21.80
C LEU A 70 -0.42 -3.40 -22.57
N LYS A 71 -0.27 -3.48 -23.90
CA LYS A 71 -0.85 -4.54 -24.72
C LYS A 71 -0.34 -5.93 -24.33
N ASN A 72 0.97 -6.05 -24.06
CA ASN A 72 1.55 -7.32 -23.61
C ASN A 72 1.02 -7.77 -22.25
N LYS A 73 0.70 -6.84 -21.34
CA LYS A 73 0.18 -7.14 -20.00
C LYS A 73 -1.32 -7.42 -19.97
N PHE A 74 -2.11 -6.61 -20.65
CA PHE A 74 -3.56 -6.56 -20.52
C PHE A 74 -4.30 -7.03 -21.78
N GLY A 75 -3.55 -7.41 -22.83
CA GLY A 75 -4.11 -7.88 -24.10
C GLY A 75 -4.37 -6.74 -25.10
N ASN A 76 -4.70 -7.12 -26.33
CA ASN A 76 -4.90 -6.17 -27.42
C ASN A 76 -6.28 -5.48 -27.44
N GLU A 77 -7.18 -5.89 -26.54
CA GLU A 77 -8.53 -5.30 -26.44
C GLU A 77 -8.58 -4.00 -25.61
N ILE A 78 -7.44 -3.55 -25.09
CA ILE A 78 -7.36 -2.29 -24.36
C ILE A 78 -7.42 -1.09 -25.30
N SER A 79 -7.91 0.04 -24.82
CA SER A 79 -7.86 1.32 -25.53
C SER A 79 -6.73 2.19 -24.99
N ILE A 80 -5.96 2.79 -25.89
CA ILE A 80 -4.87 3.71 -25.54
C ILE A 80 -5.14 5.06 -26.18
N VAL A 81 -5.37 6.07 -25.36
CA VAL A 81 -5.56 7.47 -25.76
C VAL A 81 -4.25 8.19 -25.55
N VAL A 82 -3.78 8.87 -26.59
CA VAL A 82 -2.47 9.53 -26.60
C VAL A 82 -2.65 11.05 -26.52
N THR A 83 -1.85 11.71 -25.68
CA THR A 83 -1.75 13.17 -25.63
C THR A 83 -0.33 13.61 -25.95
N ASP A 84 -0.17 14.70 -26.66
CA ASP A 84 1.10 15.33 -27.03
C ASP A 84 1.72 16.18 -25.91
N GLY A 85 1.00 16.38 -24.82
CA GLY A 85 1.46 17.21 -23.71
C GLY A 85 0.74 16.97 -22.39
N LEU A 86 1.00 17.90 -21.47
CA LEU A 86 0.30 17.94 -20.19
C LEU A 86 -1.04 18.62 -20.33
N THR A 87 -1.98 18.12 -19.57
CA THR A 87 -3.31 18.72 -19.44
C THR A 87 -3.40 19.62 -18.20
N ASP A 88 -4.47 20.39 -18.12
CA ASP A 88 -4.78 21.30 -17.00
C ASP A 88 -5.29 20.56 -15.74
N GLY A 89 -4.93 19.30 -15.56
CA GLY A 89 -5.29 18.49 -14.41
C GLY A 89 -5.93 17.16 -14.78
N SER A 90 -6.25 16.35 -13.76
CA SER A 90 -6.72 14.97 -13.94
C SER A 90 -8.07 14.88 -14.66
N VAL A 91 -8.98 15.83 -14.45
CA VAL A 91 -10.27 15.89 -15.19
C VAL A 91 -10.02 16.05 -16.69
N CYS A 92 -9.15 17.00 -17.07
CA CYS A 92 -8.82 17.22 -18.48
C CYS A 92 -8.14 16.00 -19.11
N SER A 93 -7.26 15.30 -18.35
CA SER A 93 -6.66 14.04 -18.83
C SER A 93 -7.72 12.97 -19.08
N CYS A 94 -8.70 12.83 -18.19
CA CYS A 94 -9.76 11.85 -18.35
C CYS A 94 -10.68 12.20 -19.54
N LEU A 95 -10.97 13.46 -19.80
CA LEU A 95 -11.80 13.89 -20.92
C LEU A 95 -11.19 13.60 -22.29
N LEU A 96 -9.88 13.39 -22.40
CA LEU A 96 -9.26 12.92 -23.64
C LEU A 96 -9.81 11.56 -24.10
N ALA A 97 -10.30 10.77 -23.16
CA ALA A 97 -10.91 9.46 -23.42
C ALA A 97 -12.43 9.55 -23.65
N ARG A 98 -13.02 10.74 -23.89
CA ARG A 98 -14.45 10.99 -24.01
C ARG A 98 -15.15 9.99 -24.95
N ASP A 99 -14.61 9.72 -26.13
CA ASP A 99 -15.19 8.84 -27.13
C ASP A 99 -15.41 7.40 -26.62
N TYR A 100 -14.69 7.01 -25.56
CA TYR A 100 -14.79 5.68 -24.93
C TYR A 100 -15.68 5.68 -23.69
N ILE A 101 -15.78 6.81 -22.97
CA ILE A 101 -16.40 6.87 -21.64
C ILE A 101 -17.73 7.62 -21.62
N ASP A 102 -18.06 8.44 -22.64
CA ASP A 102 -19.32 9.21 -22.71
C ASP A 102 -20.47 8.30 -23.15
N ASN A 103 -20.88 7.45 -22.22
CA ASN A 103 -21.95 6.46 -22.44
C ASN A 103 -22.63 6.10 -21.11
N ASP A 104 -23.63 5.21 -21.17
CA ASP A 104 -24.43 4.78 -20.01
C ASP A 104 -23.74 3.69 -19.14
N LEU A 105 -22.57 3.20 -19.52
CA LEU A 105 -21.84 2.23 -18.68
C LEU A 105 -21.25 2.94 -17.45
N PRO A 106 -21.17 2.26 -16.30
CA PRO A 106 -20.43 2.75 -15.15
C PRO A 106 -18.98 3.09 -15.52
N LEU A 107 -18.46 4.17 -14.96
CA LEU A 107 -17.09 4.61 -15.11
C LEU A 107 -16.36 4.54 -13.78
N VAL A 108 -15.22 3.86 -13.77
CA VAL A 108 -14.25 3.89 -12.67
C VAL A 108 -12.97 4.56 -13.16
N ILE A 109 -12.54 5.62 -12.47
CA ILE A 109 -11.25 6.28 -12.74
C ILE A 109 -10.26 5.86 -11.65
N HIS A 110 -9.09 5.35 -12.05
CA HIS A 110 -8.05 4.83 -11.16
C HIS A 110 -6.74 5.60 -11.34
N THR A 111 -6.25 6.28 -10.29
CA THR A 111 -5.08 7.19 -10.36
C THR A 111 -3.72 6.50 -10.24
N LEU A 112 -3.65 5.18 -10.06
CA LEU A 112 -2.42 4.36 -9.99
C LEU A 112 -1.39 4.72 -8.90
N ASP A 113 -1.79 5.40 -7.84
CA ASP A 113 -0.88 5.83 -6.78
C ASP A 113 -0.92 4.94 -5.54
N ILE A 114 -1.70 3.86 -5.61
CA ILE A 114 -2.10 3.04 -4.48
C ILE A 114 -2.30 1.57 -4.84
N GLN A 115 -2.20 0.72 -3.83
CA GLN A 115 -2.75 -0.64 -3.79
C GLN A 115 -3.60 -0.77 -2.54
N PHE A 116 -4.75 -1.43 -2.61
CA PHE A 116 -5.61 -1.67 -1.46
C PHE A 116 -6.34 -3.02 -1.52
N LEU A 117 -6.86 -3.45 -0.39
CA LEU A 117 -7.66 -4.66 -0.22
C LEU A 117 -8.91 -4.35 0.62
N PRO A 118 -10.02 -5.10 0.45
CA PRO A 118 -10.22 -6.09 -0.60
C PRO A 118 -10.28 -5.46 -2.00
N THR A 119 -10.14 -6.28 -3.03
CA THR A 119 -10.31 -5.83 -4.43
C THR A 119 -11.70 -5.24 -4.62
N PHE A 120 -11.76 -4.07 -5.23
CA PHE A 120 -13.00 -3.35 -5.49
C PHE A 120 -13.76 -3.98 -6.66
N ASP A 121 -15.04 -4.30 -6.44
CA ASP A 121 -15.97 -4.72 -7.48
C ASP A 121 -16.81 -3.52 -7.94
N PRO A 122 -16.62 -3.04 -9.18
CA PRO A 122 -17.42 -1.95 -9.75
C PRO A 122 -18.91 -2.23 -9.91
N GLY A 123 -19.37 -3.48 -9.79
CA GLY A 123 -20.78 -3.85 -9.83
C GLY A 123 -21.65 -3.14 -8.80
N VAL A 124 -21.06 -2.61 -7.75
CA VAL A 124 -21.79 -1.77 -6.76
C VAL A 124 -22.35 -0.48 -7.35
N LEU A 125 -21.82 -0.02 -8.50
CA LEU A 125 -22.32 1.17 -9.20
C LEU A 125 -23.63 0.90 -9.99
N GLU A 126 -24.00 -0.36 -10.20
CA GLU A 126 -25.25 -0.73 -10.85
C GLU A 126 -26.48 -0.58 -9.92
N GLY A 127 -26.25 -0.32 -8.60
CA GLY A 127 -27.31 -0.15 -7.61
C GLY A 127 -28.23 1.05 -7.87
N GLU A 128 -29.52 0.95 -7.51
CA GLU A 128 -30.51 2.02 -7.72
C GLU A 128 -30.24 3.27 -6.88
N ASP A 129 -29.63 3.10 -5.71
CA ASP A 129 -29.38 4.18 -4.73
C ASP A 129 -27.92 4.70 -4.77
N CYS A 130 -27.23 4.59 -5.90
CA CYS A 130 -25.85 5.03 -6.05
C CYS A 130 -25.62 5.64 -7.43
N ASP A 131 -25.40 6.96 -7.49
CA ASP A 131 -25.05 7.68 -8.72
C ASP A 131 -23.54 7.88 -8.85
N GLY A 132 -22.81 7.74 -7.74
CA GLY A 132 -21.37 7.77 -7.69
C GLY A 132 -20.80 7.19 -6.40
N LEU A 133 -19.52 6.83 -6.42
CA LEU A 133 -18.83 6.18 -5.31
C LEU A 133 -17.43 6.77 -5.09
N LEU A 134 -17.10 6.99 -3.84
CA LEU A 134 -15.75 7.37 -3.40
C LEU A 134 -15.21 6.31 -2.43
N LEU A 135 -14.11 5.66 -2.78
CA LEU A 135 -13.40 4.80 -1.84
C LEU A 135 -12.58 5.64 -0.88
N THR A 136 -12.60 5.28 0.42
CA THR A 136 -12.03 6.09 1.49
C THR A 136 -11.16 5.28 2.44
N PHE A 137 -10.27 5.98 3.14
CA PHE A 137 -9.49 5.48 4.28
C PHE A 137 -9.34 6.58 5.32
N LYS A 138 -8.92 6.21 6.54
CA LYS A 138 -8.76 7.20 7.61
C LYS A 138 -7.40 7.89 7.53
N SER A 139 -7.41 9.23 7.42
CA SER A 139 -6.21 10.07 7.38
C SER A 139 -6.49 11.47 7.93
N ASN A 140 -5.42 12.19 8.27
CA ASN A 140 -5.43 13.62 8.59
C ASN A 140 -4.34 14.41 7.84
N SER A 141 -3.72 13.78 6.82
CA SER A 141 -2.67 14.41 6.01
C SER A 141 -3.26 15.29 4.92
N THR A 142 -2.76 16.50 4.75
CA THR A 142 -3.18 17.43 3.69
C THR A 142 -2.75 17.01 2.28
N ASN A 143 -2.15 15.83 2.12
CA ASN A 143 -1.72 15.31 0.81
C ASN A 143 -2.88 14.72 -0.01
N TYR A 144 -4.03 14.46 0.63
CA TYR A 144 -5.15 13.75 0.02
C TYR A 144 -6.38 14.63 -0.21
N SER A 145 -7.27 14.15 -1.07
CA SER A 145 -8.64 14.63 -1.13
C SER A 145 -9.44 14.05 0.03
N TYR A 146 -10.51 14.73 0.43
CA TYR A 146 -11.37 14.31 1.55
C TYR A 146 -12.84 14.37 1.18
N VAL A 147 -13.65 13.52 1.81
CA VAL A 147 -15.11 13.52 1.68
C VAL A 147 -15.75 13.59 3.07
N ALA A 148 -16.65 14.56 3.26
CA ALA A 148 -17.57 14.61 4.40
C ALA A 148 -18.85 13.85 4.05
N THR A 149 -19.43 13.13 5.02
CA THR A 149 -20.64 12.33 4.87
C THR A 149 -21.70 12.73 5.89
N ASP A 150 -22.95 12.48 5.55
CA ASP A 150 -24.05 12.49 6.51
C ASP A 150 -24.11 11.20 7.36
N GLU A 151 -25.19 11.05 8.15
CA GLU A 151 -25.42 9.89 9.01
C GLU A 151 -25.70 8.59 8.24
N ASP A 152 -26.19 8.70 6.99
CA ASP A 152 -26.47 7.58 6.10
C ASP A 152 -25.24 7.15 5.27
N GLY A 153 -24.10 7.85 5.42
CA GLY A 153 -22.85 7.58 4.72
C GLY A 153 -22.82 8.14 3.29
N LEU A 154 -23.76 9.03 2.93
CA LEU A 154 -23.75 9.75 1.67
C LEU A 154 -22.82 10.96 1.75
N ALA A 155 -22.07 11.20 0.69
CA ALA A 155 -21.18 12.35 0.58
C ALA A 155 -21.97 13.66 0.56
N THR A 156 -21.60 14.59 1.42
CA THR A 156 -22.19 15.94 1.49
C THR A 156 -21.24 16.99 0.92
N LYS A 157 -19.94 16.71 0.90
CA LYS A 157 -18.92 17.61 0.39
C LYS A 157 -17.61 16.89 0.14
N THR A 158 -16.90 17.30 -0.91
CA THR A 158 -15.49 16.91 -1.13
C THR A 158 -14.56 18.11 -1.10
N ALA A 159 -13.29 17.90 -0.79
CA ALA A 159 -12.25 18.93 -0.84
C ALA A 159 -10.90 18.33 -1.20
N GLU A 160 -10.19 18.96 -2.12
CA GLU A 160 -8.84 18.58 -2.54
C GLU A 160 -7.81 19.22 -1.61
N LYS A 161 -6.88 18.41 -1.07
CA LYS A 161 -5.76 18.84 -0.20
C LYS A 161 -6.17 19.65 1.03
N LYS A 162 -7.39 19.42 1.50
CA LYS A 162 -7.95 20.08 2.68
C LYS A 162 -8.72 19.06 3.52
N VAL A 163 -8.28 18.87 4.76
CA VAL A 163 -8.95 17.99 5.71
C VAL A 163 -10.28 18.58 6.14
N ILE A 164 -11.39 17.99 5.72
CA ILE A 164 -12.76 18.38 6.09
C ILE A 164 -13.49 17.31 6.88
N SER A 165 -12.90 16.12 6.96
CA SER A 165 -13.40 14.95 7.67
C SER A 165 -12.24 13.98 7.92
N PRO A 166 -12.39 12.88 8.65
CA PRO A 166 -11.37 11.84 8.73
C PRO A 166 -11.31 10.92 7.50
N ASN A 167 -12.19 11.08 6.50
CA ASN A 167 -12.31 10.19 5.35
C ASN A 167 -11.54 10.76 4.15
N ALA A 168 -10.30 10.31 3.96
CA ALA A 168 -9.50 10.63 2.80
C ALA A 168 -9.87 9.73 1.61
N CYS A 169 -9.90 10.28 0.41
CA CYS A 169 -10.17 9.54 -0.81
C CYS A 169 -8.96 8.70 -1.23
N VAL A 170 -9.21 7.47 -1.69
CA VAL A 170 -8.20 6.49 -2.10
C VAL A 170 -7.60 6.81 -3.48
N GLY A 171 -8.30 7.61 -4.32
CA GLY A 171 -7.91 7.83 -5.72
C GLY A 171 -8.63 6.90 -6.71
N ILE A 172 -9.69 6.24 -6.24
CA ILE A 172 -10.69 5.55 -7.05
C ILE A 172 -11.97 6.39 -7.03
N TYR A 173 -12.45 6.71 -8.21
CA TYR A 173 -13.60 7.56 -8.43
C TYR A 173 -14.62 6.83 -9.29
N GLY A 174 -15.78 6.48 -8.73
CA GLY A 174 -16.86 5.76 -9.41
C GLY A 174 -18.01 6.67 -9.80
N PHE A 175 -18.48 6.54 -11.04
CA PHE A 175 -19.67 7.21 -11.58
C PHE A 175 -20.62 6.14 -12.12
N LYS A 176 -21.91 6.24 -11.86
CA LYS A 176 -22.91 5.31 -12.36
C LYS A 176 -22.94 5.28 -13.88
N LYS A 177 -22.70 6.42 -14.52
CA LYS A 177 -22.58 6.56 -15.96
C LYS A 177 -21.35 7.40 -16.32
N GLY A 178 -20.61 6.98 -17.33
CA GLY A 178 -19.50 7.78 -17.87
C GLY A 178 -19.95 9.12 -18.45
N SER A 179 -21.17 9.19 -19.00
CA SER A 179 -21.79 10.44 -19.48
C SER A 179 -22.00 11.48 -18.37
N ASP A 180 -22.28 11.05 -17.13
CA ASP A 180 -22.38 11.96 -15.99
C ASP A 180 -21.04 12.62 -15.71
N PHE A 181 -19.94 11.82 -15.67
CA PHE A 181 -18.59 12.39 -15.53
C PHE A 181 -18.32 13.44 -16.62
N CYS A 182 -18.58 13.13 -17.89
CA CYS A 182 -18.32 14.05 -19.00
C CYS A 182 -19.13 15.35 -18.86
N THR A 183 -20.40 15.26 -18.50
CA THR A 183 -21.30 16.42 -18.33
C THR A 183 -20.81 17.34 -17.21
N PHE A 184 -20.53 16.78 -16.03
CA PHE A 184 -20.08 17.58 -14.88
C PHE A 184 -18.62 18.05 -15.02
N ALA A 185 -17.78 17.34 -15.77
CA ALA A 185 -16.45 17.80 -16.12
C ALA A 185 -16.47 19.04 -17.04
N ASP A 186 -17.35 19.06 -18.04
CA ASP A 186 -17.55 20.24 -18.89
C ASP A 186 -18.05 21.44 -18.07
N GLU A 187 -18.99 21.21 -17.15
CA GLU A 187 -19.50 22.27 -16.28
C GLU A 187 -18.42 22.79 -15.33
N MET A 188 -17.60 21.90 -14.76
CA MET A 188 -16.46 22.27 -13.93
C MET A 188 -15.46 23.16 -14.68
N ILE A 189 -15.14 22.81 -15.92
CA ILE A 189 -14.24 23.60 -16.78
C ILE A 189 -14.85 24.94 -17.13
N LYS A 190 -16.13 24.97 -17.52
CA LYS A 190 -16.86 26.18 -17.85
C LYS A 190 -16.95 27.17 -16.69
N GLN A 191 -17.16 26.64 -15.45
CA GLN A 191 -17.16 27.44 -14.22
C GLN A 191 -15.75 27.77 -13.72
N ASN A 192 -14.70 27.22 -14.34
CA ASN A 192 -13.30 27.35 -13.94
C ASN A 192 -13.03 26.97 -12.46
N ILE A 193 -13.65 25.87 -11.99
CA ILE A 193 -13.49 25.37 -10.62
C ILE A 193 -12.16 24.64 -10.51
N ARG A 194 -11.14 25.30 -9.98
CA ARG A 194 -9.77 24.79 -9.87
C ARG A 194 -9.30 24.70 -8.42
N THR A 195 -8.39 23.76 -8.16
CA THR A 195 -7.60 23.71 -6.94
C THR A 195 -6.12 23.75 -7.34
N ASN A 196 -5.31 24.66 -6.78
CA ASN A 196 -3.91 24.85 -7.15
C ASN A 196 -3.68 24.97 -8.67
N ASN A 197 -4.56 25.68 -9.36
CA ASN A 197 -4.58 25.90 -10.82
C ASN A 197 -4.85 24.65 -11.68
N GLU A 198 -5.26 23.53 -11.10
CA GLU A 198 -5.59 22.30 -11.82
C GLU A 198 -7.04 21.86 -11.59
N PHE A 199 -7.61 21.13 -12.55
CA PHE A 199 -8.92 20.49 -12.45
C PHE A 199 -8.77 19.09 -11.88
N TYR A 200 -9.04 18.93 -10.56
CA TYR A 200 -9.01 17.65 -9.87
C TYR A 200 -10.36 16.95 -9.89
N ILE A 201 -10.35 15.60 -9.85
CA ILE A 201 -11.59 14.79 -9.91
C ILE A 201 -12.41 14.94 -8.62
N SER A 202 -11.78 14.98 -7.44
CA SER A 202 -12.51 15.03 -6.18
C SER A 202 -13.47 16.23 -6.06
N PRO A 203 -13.08 17.48 -6.38
CA PRO A 203 -14.01 18.62 -6.33
C PRO A 203 -15.17 18.55 -7.33
N LEU A 204 -15.05 17.76 -8.42
CA LEU A 204 -16.13 17.55 -9.38
C LEU A 204 -17.36 16.92 -8.72
N TYR A 205 -17.16 16.08 -7.70
CA TYR A 205 -18.28 15.47 -6.97
C TYR A 205 -19.17 16.48 -6.24
N ASN A 206 -18.68 17.69 -5.93
CA ASN A 206 -19.55 18.72 -5.37
C ASN A 206 -20.64 19.16 -6.37
N LEU A 207 -20.34 19.19 -7.67
CA LEU A 207 -21.34 19.47 -8.70
C LEU A 207 -22.40 18.38 -8.80
N LEU A 208 -22.01 17.12 -8.66
CA LEU A 208 -22.95 15.99 -8.62
C LEU A 208 -23.85 16.08 -7.37
N ILE A 209 -23.26 16.35 -6.21
CA ILE A 209 -23.99 16.52 -4.93
C ILE A 209 -24.97 17.69 -5.03
N ASP A 210 -24.54 18.83 -5.55
CA ASP A 210 -25.37 20.02 -5.73
C ASP A 210 -26.53 19.78 -6.72
N ALA A 211 -26.35 18.85 -7.68
CA ALA A 211 -27.39 18.38 -8.59
C ALA A 211 -28.34 17.32 -7.96
N GLY A 212 -28.13 16.95 -6.70
CA GLY A 212 -28.97 16.02 -5.97
C GLY A 212 -28.65 14.53 -6.21
N LEU A 213 -27.50 14.22 -6.82
CA LEU A 213 -27.06 12.85 -7.05
C LEU A 213 -26.51 12.22 -5.75
N LYS A 214 -26.78 10.94 -5.56
CA LYS A 214 -26.39 10.19 -4.37
C LYS A 214 -24.98 9.61 -4.53
N ILE A 215 -24.03 10.18 -3.84
CA ILE A 215 -22.64 9.73 -3.83
C ILE A 215 -22.38 8.93 -2.55
N ARG A 216 -22.16 7.62 -2.69
CA ARG A 216 -21.83 6.73 -1.57
C ARG A 216 -20.34 6.77 -1.25
N THR A 217 -20.01 6.40 -0.02
CA THR A 217 -18.62 6.17 0.38
C THR A 217 -18.43 4.74 0.85
N GLN A 218 -17.26 4.16 0.52
CA GLN A 218 -16.87 2.82 0.96
C GLN A 218 -15.44 2.87 1.50
N SER A 219 -15.23 2.33 2.70
CA SER A 219 -13.91 2.27 3.36
C SER A 219 -13.11 1.06 2.85
N VAL A 220 -11.84 1.25 2.56
CA VAL A 220 -10.89 0.16 2.30
C VAL A 220 -10.18 -0.25 3.59
N GLU A 221 -9.80 -1.52 3.70
CA GLU A 221 -9.20 -2.08 4.92
C GLU A 221 -7.69 -1.91 4.94
N LYS A 222 -7.01 -2.40 3.90
CA LYS A 222 -5.56 -2.31 3.74
C LYS A 222 -5.25 -1.37 2.60
N MET A 223 -4.33 -0.45 2.80
CA MET A 223 -3.96 0.50 1.77
C MET A 223 -2.47 0.79 1.81
N HIS A 224 -1.85 0.67 0.66
CA HIS A 224 -0.45 0.99 0.44
C HIS A 224 -0.33 2.13 -0.57
N ILE A 225 0.39 3.18 -0.20
CA ILE A 225 0.55 4.38 -1.00
C ILE A 225 1.96 4.40 -1.58
N PHE A 226 2.07 4.74 -2.86
CA PHE A 226 3.34 4.90 -3.56
C PHE A 226 3.30 6.05 -4.59
N GLY A 227 2.54 7.09 -4.26
CA GLY A 227 2.39 8.29 -5.08
C GLY A 227 3.61 9.22 -5.06
N THR A 228 4.49 9.10 -4.07
CA THR A 228 5.75 9.83 -3.95
C THR A 228 6.94 8.87 -3.81
N PRO A 229 8.19 9.32 -4.10
CA PRO A 229 9.39 8.50 -3.89
C PRO A 229 9.54 8.00 -2.45
N ASP A 230 9.24 8.82 -1.45
CA ASP A 230 9.35 8.45 -0.03
C ASP A 230 8.30 7.38 0.34
N GLU A 231 7.03 7.56 -0.08
CA GLU A 231 5.97 6.56 0.10
C GLU A 231 6.33 5.25 -0.60
N PHE A 232 6.87 5.34 -1.82
CA PHE A 232 7.33 4.17 -2.57
C PHE A 232 8.50 3.45 -1.87
N GLN A 233 9.50 4.18 -1.37
CA GLN A 233 10.60 3.58 -0.60
C GLN A 233 10.08 2.95 0.69
N PHE A 234 9.14 3.60 1.38
CA PHE A 234 8.48 3.02 2.55
C PHE A 234 7.77 1.70 2.19
N TYR A 235 6.97 1.69 1.11
CA TYR A 235 6.30 0.49 0.60
C TYR A 235 7.31 -0.63 0.31
N LYS A 236 8.36 -0.33 -0.45
CA LYS A 236 9.40 -1.28 -0.83
C LYS A 236 10.15 -1.87 0.38
N ASN A 237 10.39 -1.05 1.40
CA ASN A 237 11.20 -1.45 2.56
C ASN A 237 10.39 -2.12 3.66
N ASN A 238 9.13 -1.80 3.81
CA ASN A 238 8.34 -2.15 4.99
C ASN A 238 7.07 -2.96 4.69
N VAL A 239 6.47 -2.82 3.50
CA VAL A 239 5.22 -3.50 3.17
C VAL A 239 5.46 -4.85 2.51
N ILE A 240 6.45 -4.91 1.62
CA ILE A 240 6.78 -6.16 0.93
C ILE A 240 7.41 -7.12 1.92
N ASN A 241 6.75 -8.24 2.14
CA ASN A 241 7.30 -9.27 3.00
C ASN A 241 8.60 -9.83 2.40
N LYS A 242 9.68 -9.71 3.17
CA LYS A 242 11.04 -10.15 2.82
C LYS A 242 11.55 -11.22 3.79
N PHE A 243 10.68 -11.73 4.66
CA PHE A 243 11.09 -12.68 5.69
C PHE A 243 11.66 -13.96 5.03
N GLY A 244 12.90 -14.27 5.37
CA GLY A 244 13.61 -15.43 4.82
C GLY A 244 14.32 -15.21 3.48
N GLU A 245 14.21 -14.04 2.83
CA GLU A 245 15.04 -13.70 1.65
C GLU A 245 16.50 -13.50 2.02
N LYS A 246 16.76 -12.98 3.22
CA LYS A 246 18.06 -12.87 3.85
C LYS A 246 18.08 -13.68 5.14
N PRO A 247 19.27 -13.97 5.70
CA PRO A 247 19.35 -14.63 6.99
C PRO A 247 18.58 -13.86 8.07
N VAL A 248 17.91 -14.62 8.94
CA VAL A 248 17.28 -14.09 10.15
C VAL A 248 18.31 -14.02 11.27
N ALA A 249 18.47 -12.87 11.92
CA ALA A 249 19.36 -12.72 13.06
C ALA A 249 18.76 -13.37 14.31
N LEU A 250 19.56 -14.15 15.03
CA LEU A 250 19.17 -14.76 16.30
C LEU A 250 20.14 -14.32 17.40
N CYS A 251 19.63 -13.90 18.54
CA CYS A 251 20.46 -13.57 19.70
C CYS A 251 19.73 -13.86 21.03
N SER A 252 20.49 -14.18 22.08
CA SER A 252 19.94 -14.43 23.41
C SER A 252 20.95 -14.14 24.51
N ASP A 253 20.46 -13.95 25.73
CA ASP A 253 21.28 -14.20 26.92
C ASP A 253 21.30 -15.70 27.26
N HIS A 254 21.92 -16.01 28.39
CA HIS A 254 21.99 -17.42 28.92
C HIS A 254 20.59 -17.99 29.21
N SER A 255 19.64 -17.16 29.66
CA SER A 255 18.28 -17.61 30.00
C SER A 255 17.41 -17.83 28.76
N GLY A 256 17.74 -17.19 27.62
CA GLY A 256 17.09 -17.37 26.36
C GLY A 256 17.67 -18.47 25.47
N TYR A 257 18.77 -19.08 25.87
CA TYR A 257 19.51 -20.03 25.03
C TYR A 257 18.67 -21.18 24.48
N THR A 258 17.91 -21.86 25.34
CA THR A 258 17.11 -23.05 24.93
C THR A 258 16.01 -22.65 23.92
N ALA A 259 15.33 -21.55 24.17
CA ALA A 259 14.32 -21.03 23.24
C ALA A 259 14.92 -20.67 21.88
N LYS A 260 16.12 -20.03 21.87
CA LYS A 260 16.85 -19.72 20.64
C LYS A 260 17.19 -21.00 19.86
N GLU A 261 17.67 -22.03 20.51
CA GLU A 261 17.97 -23.32 19.86
C GLU A 261 16.70 -23.97 19.24
N ASN A 262 15.55 -23.89 19.89
CA ASN A 262 14.27 -24.35 19.31
C ASN A 262 13.90 -23.54 18.03
N PHE A 263 14.12 -22.23 18.01
CA PHE A 263 13.92 -21.40 16.81
C PHE A 263 14.92 -21.73 15.70
N LYS A 264 16.19 -22.01 16.02
CA LYS A 264 17.19 -22.48 15.05
C LYS A 264 16.75 -23.77 14.36
N GLN A 265 16.27 -24.75 15.14
CA GLN A 265 15.76 -26.01 14.59
C GLN A 265 14.54 -25.76 13.68
N ALA A 266 13.61 -24.90 14.11
CA ALA A 266 12.42 -24.55 13.33
C ALA A 266 12.78 -23.86 12.01
N LEU A 267 13.72 -22.89 12.02
CA LEU A 267 14.21 -22.21 10.81
C LEU A 267 14.90 -23.20 9.86
N THR A 268 15.72 -24.14 10.41
CA THR A 268 16.37 -25.20 9.61
C THR A 268 15.34 -26.08 8.90
N GLU A 269 14.29 -26.51 9.61
CA GLU A 269 13.24 -27.36 9.04
C GLU A 269 12.36 -26.62 8.00
N LEU A 270 12.28 -25.30 8.09
CA LEU A 270 11.59 -24.43 7.12
C LEU A 270 12.50 -23.94 5.99
N ASN A 271 13.77 -24.39 5.94
CA ASN A 271 14.79 -23.96 4.98
C ASN A 271 15.01 -22.44 4.95
N ILE A 272 14.90 -21.77 6.11
CA ILE A 272 15.13 -20.33 6.24
C ILE A 272 16.55 -20.09 6.75
N PRO A 273 17.40 -19.32 6.06
CA PRO A 273 18.74 -19.03 6.51
C PRO A 273 18.73 -18.14 7.76
N PHE A 274 19.69 -18.36 8.67
CA PHE A 274 19.86 -17.55 9.89
C PHE A 274 21.32 -17.35 10.25
N ILE A 275 21.59 -16.33 11.06
CA ILE A 275 22.88 -16.05 11.69
C ILE A 275 22.67 -16.00 13.20
N ASP A 276 23.39 -16.84 13.92
CA ASP A 276 23.35 -16.90 15.39
C ASP A 276 24.48 -16.02 15.98
N PHE A 277 24.11 -14.89 16.54
CA PHE A 277 25.02 -13.95 17.19
C PHE A 277 25.34 -14.30 18.65
N GLY A 278 24.69 -15.29 19.24
CA GLY A 278 24.92 -15.74 20.62
C GLY A 278 23.65 -15.59 21.49
N SER A 279 23.67 -15.91 22.80
CA SER A 279 24.75 -16.63 23.49
C SER A 279 24.90 -18.04 22.95
N ARG A 280 26.12 -18.56 22.98
CA ARG A 280 26.40 -19.98 22.58
C ARG A 280 26.43 -20.92 23.76
N LEU A 281 26.33 -20.43 24.98
CA LEU A 281 26.41 -21.15 26.23
C LEU A 281 25.31 -20.71 27.20
N LYS A 282 24.97 -21.59 28.15
CA LYS A 282 24.04 -21.27 29.27
C LYS A 282 24.71 -20.56 30.46
N THR A 283 25.93 -20.09 30.28
CA THR A 283 26.63 -19.34 31.33
C THR A 283 26.15 -17.90 31.34
N ASP A 284 26.09 -17.31 32.51
CA ASP A 284 25.63 -15.92 32.71
C ASP A 284 26.33 -14.94 31.76
N CYS A 285 25.55 -14.14 31.06
CA CYS A 285 26.03 -13.17 30.07
C CYS A 285 25.00 -12.06 29.84
N ASP A 286 25.47 -10.92 29.36
CA ASP A 286 24.66 -9.74 29.06
C ASP A 286 24.06 -9.82 27.65
N TYR A 287 22.73 -9.66 27.55
CA TYR A 287 22.02 -9.67 26.28
C TYR A 287 22.33 -8.44 25.41
N THR A 288 22.73 -7.32 25.99
CA THR A 288 22.94 -6.07 25.26
C THR A 288 23.99 -6.23 24.17
N TYR A 289 25.10 -6.91 24.48
CA TYR A 289 26.14 -7.20 23.51
C TYR A 289 25.65 -7.98 22.28
N PHE A 290 24.84 -9.01 22.49
CA PHE A 290 24.33 -9.83 21.39
C PHE A 290 23.26 -9.10 20.56
N ILE A 291 22.47 -8.23 21.19
CA ILE A 291 21.50 -7.37 20.49
C ILE A 291 22.24 -6.38 19.60
N GLU A 292 23.29 -5.74 20.06
CA GLU A 292 24.10 -4.81 19.26
C GLU A 292 24.66 -5.50 18.00
N GLN A 293 25.13 -6.74 18.10
CA GLN A 293 25.59 -7.51 16.94
C GLN A 293 24.45 -7.81 15.94
N ALA A 294 23.30 -8.25 16.44
CA ALA A 294 22.13 -8.49 15.60
C ALA A 294 21.65 -7.21 14.91
N VAL A 295 21.56 -6.11 15.64
CA VAL A 295 21.17 -4.80 15.10
C VAL A 295 22.19 -4.28 14.08
N SER A 296 23.49 -4.43 14.34
CA SER A 296 24.53 -4.04 13.36
C SER A 296 24.32 -4.80 12.05
N SER A 297 24.06 -6.11 12.09
CA SER A 297 23.79 -6.91 10.88
C SER A 297 22.55 -6.43 10.13
N MET A 298 21.53 -5.93 10.84
CA MET A 298 20.32 -5.36 10.21
C MET A 298 20.62 -3.99 9.59
N ASN A 299 21.37 -3.13 10.23
CA ASN A 299 21.79 -1.83 9.71
C ASN A 299 22.68 -1.97 8.46
N ASP A 300 23.56 -2.98 8.46
CA ASP A 300 24.43 -3.33 7.33
C ASP A 300 23.68 -4.08 6.22
N LYS A 301 22.35 -4.29 6.37
CA LYS A 301 21.49 -5.00 5.41
C LYS A 301 21.88 -6.45 5.15
N VAL A 302 22.59 -7.08 6.07
CA VAL A 302 22.89 -8.53 6.06
C VAL A 302 21.66 -9.32 6.48
N CYS A 303 20.95 -8.85 7.53
CA CYS A 303 19.67 -9.38 7.99
C CYS A 303 18.57 -8.33 7.85
N ASP A 304 17.33 -8.76 7.57
CA ASP A 304 16.18 -7.85 7.56
C ASP A 304 15.28 -8.04 8.79
N PHE A 305 15.39 -9.21 9.47
CA PHE A 305 14.59 -9.58 10.64
C PHE A 305 15.47 -10.22 11.73
N ALA A 306 15.03 -10.06 12.98
CA ALA A 306 15.70 -10.68 14.13
C ALA A 306 14.72 -11.26 15.15
N PHE A 307 15.13 -12.36 15.82
CA PHE A 307 14.53 -12.85 17.06
C PHE A 307 15.56 -12.76 18.20
N ALA A 308 15.18 -12.13 19.29
CA ALA A 308 15.98 -12.02 20.49
C ALA A 308 15.28 -12.66 21.70
N PHE A 309 16.03 -13.38 22.53
CA PHE A 309 15.47 -14.18 23.62
C PHE A 309 16.12 -13.80 24.94
N CYS A 310 15.29 -13.48 25.95
CA CYS A 310 15.67 -13.47 27.35
C CYS A 310 14.52 -14.03 28.18
N ARG A 311 14.68 -14.22 29.48
CA ARG A 311 13.69 -14.88 30.36
C ARG A 311 12.26 -14.35 30.15
N THR A 312 12.08 -13.03 30.08
CA THR A 312 10.78 -12.36 29.96
C THR A 312 10.54 -11.66 28.61
N GLY A 313 11.54 -11.58 27.75
CA GLY A 313 11.51 -10.78 26.52
C GLY A 313 11.61 -9.26 26.74
N GLN A 314 11.43 -8.77 27.96
CA GLN A 314 11.36 -7.33 28.24
C GLN A 314 12.70 -6.62 28.04
N GLY A 315 13.78 -7.14 28.63
CA GLY A 315 15.10 -6.51 28.53
C GLY A 315 15.59 -6.41 27.09
N VAL A 316 15.48 -7.50 26.32
CA VAL A 316 15.85 -7.50 24.89
C VAL A 316 14.99 -6.55 24.08
N ASN A 317 13.68 -6.43 24.42
CA ASN A 317 12.75 -5.50 23.76
C ASN A 317 13.13 -4.03 24.02
N MET A 318 13.39 -3.68 25.26
CA MET A 318 13.82 -2.31 25.64
C MET A 318 15.15 -1.95 24.99
N CYS A 319 16.11 -2.87 24.98
CA CYS A 319 17.42 -2.64 24.37
C CYS A 319 17.30 -2.43 22.86
N ALA A 320 16.62 -3.33 22.14
CA ALA A 320 16.49 -3.26 20.68
C ALA A 320 15.82 -1.97 20.21
N ASN A 321 14.79 -1.49 20.93
CA ASN A 321 14.08 -0.25 20.57
C ASN A 321 14.90 1.05 20.83
N LYS A 322 16.12 0.98 21.31
CA LYS A 322 17.04 2.12 21.40
C LYS A 322 17.77 2.42 20.10
N PHE A 323 17.71 1.50 19.15
CA PHE A 323 18.43 1.64 17.89
C PHE A 323 17.51 2.12 16.78
N LYS A 324 18.00 3.10 16.00
CA LYS A 324 17.25 3.64 14.86
C LYS A 324 16.94 2.55 13.82
N GLY A 325 15.73 2.58 13.28
CA GLY A 325 15.27 1.61 12.28
C GLY A 325 14.86 0.24 12.84
N ILE A 326 14.99 0.04 14.17
CA ILE A 326 14.52 -1.17 14.85
C ILE A 326 13.14 -0.92 15.47
N ARG A 327 12.20 -1.76 15.11
CA ARG A 327 10.85 -1.80 15.68
C ARG A 327 10.67 -3.16 16.34
N SER A 328 11.13 -3.24 17.59
CA SER A 328 11.05 -4.46 18.37
C SER A 328 9.70 -4.59 19.06
N ALA A 329 9.09 -5.74 18.88
CA ALA A 329 7.83 -6.10 19.53
C ALA A 329 8.02 -7.28 20.49
N LEU A 330 7.38 -7.20 21.67
CA LEU A 330 7.29 -8.33 22.61
C LEU A 330 6.28 -9.33 22.07
N ALA A 331 6.77 -10.47 21.57
CA ALA A 331 5.96 -11.51 20.93
C ALA A 331 5.81 -12.72 21.88
N TYR A 332 4.71 -12.80 22.60
CA TYR A 332 4.41 -13.82 23.59
C TYR A 332 3.37 -14.85 23.12
N ASP A 333 2.57 -14.52 22.12
CA ASP A 333 1.61 -15.41 21.46
C ASP A 333 1.49 -15.09 19.96
N GLU A 334 0.71 -15.90 19.25
CA GLU A 334 0.54 -15.78 17.79
C GLU A 334 -0.18 -14.49 17.40
N PHE A 335 -1.16 -14.04 18.16
CA PHE A 335 -1.85 -12.78 17.91
C PHE A 335 -0.92 -11.58 18.09
N ALA A 336 -0.08 -11.58 19.14
CA ALA A 336 0.85 -10.49 19.40
C ALA A 336 1.86 -10.31 18.25
N ILE A 337 2.44 -11.43 17.73
CA ILE A 337 3.40 -11.37 16.62
C ILE A 337 2.73 -10.96 15.31
N GLU A 338 1.53 -11.46 15.03
CA GLU A 338 0.76 -11.07 13.85
C GLU A 338 0.46 -9.57 13.86
N MET A 339 -0.08 -9.05 14.97
CA MET A 339 -0.39 -7.61 15.07
C MET A 339 0.86 -6.73 15.06
N ALA A 340 1.96 -7.20 15.60
CA ALA A 340 3.24 -6.49 15.54
C ALA A 340 3.71 -6.31 14.09
N ILE A 341 3.54 -7.31 13.25
CA ILE A 341 3.86 -7.24 11.83
C ILE A 341 2.85 -6.35 11.10
N ARG A 342 1.57 -6.67 11.21
CA ARG A 342 0.50 -6.05 10.43
C ARG A 342 0.26 -4.59 10.78
N HIS A 343 0.31 -4.23 12.06
CA HIS A 343 -0.03 -2.88 12.53
C HIS A 343 1.19 -2.01 12.85
N ASN A 344 2.29 -2.62 13.31
CA ASN A 344 3.47 -1.89 13.79
C ASN A 344 4.70 -2.05 12.89
N CYS A 345 4.59 -2.83 11.80
CA CYS A 345 5.70 -3.07 10.88
C CYS A 345 6.96 -3.56 11.61
N ALA A 346 6.80 -4.46 12.61
CA ALA A 346 7.89 -4.96 13.42
C ALA A 346 8.89 -5.74 12.54
N ASN A 347 10.17 -5.49 12.78
CA ASN A 347 11.28 -6.17 12.13
C ASN A 347 12.20 -6.88 13.14
N PHE A 348 11.91 -6.75 14.44
CA PHE A 348 12.65 -7.35 15.54
C PHE A 348 11.64 -7.95 16.54
N PHE A 349 11.79 -9.22 16.88
CA PHE A 349 10.85 -9.92 17.74
C PHE A 349 11.52 -10.35 19.03
N SER A 350 11.09 -9.77 20.14
CA SER A 350 11.57 -10.08 21.49
C SER A 350 10.72 -11.18 22.12
N ILE A 351 11.31 -12.33 22.31
CA ILE A 351 10.62 -13.56 22.70
C ILE A 351 10.84 -13.85 24.19
N PRO A 352 9.76 -13.98 25.00
CA PRO A 352 9.87 -14.47 26.36
C PRO A 352 10.24 -15.96 26.38
N ALA A 353 11.50 -16.29 26.67
CA ALA A 353 12.04 -17.65 26.60
C ALA A 353 11.26 -18.65 27.45
N ARG A 354 10.73 -18.23 28.61
CA ARG A 354 9.91 -19.06 29.49
C ARG A 354 8.72 -19.76 28.82
N PHE A 355 8.30 -19.31 27.67
CA PHE A 355 7.21 -19.93 26.90
C PHE A 355 7.71 -20.85 25.78
N PHE A 356 9.04 -20.99 25.64
CA PHE A 356 9.70 -21.75 24.56
C PHE A 356 10.88 -22.59 25.04
N ASP A 357 11.03 -22.79 26.34
CA ASP A 357 12.18 -23.50 26.95
C ASP A 357 12.08 -25.03 26.87
N GLU A 358 10.89 -25.57 26.59
CA GLU A 358 10.68 -27.02 26.48
C GLU A 358 10.89 -27.50 25.04
N PRO A 359 11.47 -28.70 24.83
CA PRO A 359 11.67 -29.26 23.48
C PRO A 359 10.36 -29.42 22.67
N ALA A 360 9.24 -29.65 23.34
CA ALA A 360 7.90 -29.74 22.72
C ALA A 360 7.41 -28.43 22.11
N GLN A 361 8.09 -27.32 22.39
CA GLN A 361 7.69 -25.97 21.93
C GLN A 361 8.29 -25.57 20.57
N LYS A 362 9.02 -26.49 19.92
CA LYS A 362 9.52 -26.28 18.56
C LYS A 362 8.39 -26.01 17.56
N ASP A 363 7.26 -26.70 17.68
CA ASP A 363 6.11 -26.47 16.80
C ASP A 363 5.50 -25.08 17.00
N LYS A 364 5.51 -24.57 18.22
CA LYS A 364 5.14 -23.18 18.51
C LYS A 364 6.12 -22.19 17.87
N ALA A 365 7.43 -22.47 17.91
CA ALA A 365 8.42 -21.67 17.20
C ALA A 365 8.18 -21.65 15.68
N LYS A 366 7.81 -22.79 15.08
CA LYS A 366 7.41 -22.88 13.67
C LYS A 366 6.17 -22.03 13.35
N ALA A 367 5.15 -22.05 14.22
CA ALA A 367 3.95 -21.24 14.05
C ALA A 367 4.30 -19.74 14.01
N PHE A 368 5.15 -19.27 14.92
CA PHE A 368 5.64 -17.89 14.96
C PHE A 368 6.39 -17.50 13.67
N ILE A 369 7.29 -18.38 13.21
CA ILE A 369 8.06 -18.15 11.98
C ILE A 369 7.14 -18.10 10.76
N LYS A 370 6.14 -18.98 10.67
CA LYS A 370 5.15 -18.97 9.59
C LYS A 370 4.31 -17.68 9.57
N ILE A 371 3.91 -17.18 10.74
CA ILE A 371 3.21 -15.89 10.82
C ILE A 371 4.07 -14.77 10.23
N CYS A 372 5.40 -14.78 10.48
CA CYS A 372 6.31 -13.83 9.88
C CYS A 372 6.42 -13.97 8.35
N GLN A 373 6.33 -15.22 7.81
CA GLN A 373 6.34 -15.47 6.37
C GLN A 373 5.03 -15.04 5.68
N ASP A 374 3.89 -15.28 6.34
CA ASP A 374 2.56 -15.17 5.74
C ASP A 374 1.98 -13.75 5.87
N ASN A 375 2.55 -12.89 6.72
CA ASN A 375 2.02 -11.58 6.99
C ASN A 375 2.95 -10.45 6.54
N SER A 376 2.35 -9.31 6.20
CA SER A 376 3.01 -8.06 5.86
C SER A 376 2.33 -6.89 6.54
N PHE A 377 2.96 -5.72 6.54
CA PHE A 377 2.39 -4.50 7.11
C PHE A 377 1.12 -4.08 6.35
N ASP A 378 0.03 -3.83 7.07
CA ASP A 378 -1.28 -3.47 6.49
C ASP A 378 -1.31 -2.03 5.93
N GLY A 379 -0.38 -1.16 6.30
CA GLY A 379 -0.36 0.25 5.85
C GLY A 379 -1.54 1.06 6.38
N GLY A 380 -2.16 1.86 5.51
CA GLY A 380 -3.35 2.65 5.82
C GLY A 380 -3.16 3.55 7.04
N ARG A 381 -4.10 3.52 7.99
CA ARG A 381 -4.04 4.30 9.25
C ARG A 381 -2.81 4.03 10.12
N HIS A 382 -2.16 2.88 9.94
CA HIS A 382 -0.99 2.50 10.73
C HIS A 382 0.31 3.13 10.20
N GLN A 383 0.35 3.52 8.93
CA GLN A 383 1.55 4.05 8.28
C GLN A 383 2.08 5.31 8.98
N ALA A 384 1.23 6.30 9.24
CA ALA A 384 1.63 7.53 9.92
C ALA A 384 2.17 7.28 11.34
N ARG A 385 1.63 6.27 12.05
CA ARG A 385 2.11 5.88 13.38
C ARG A 385 3.49 5.26 13.32
N VAL A 386 3.74 4.37 12.35
CA VAL A 386 5.04 3.73 12.15
C VAL A 386 6.09 4.76 11.74
N GLN A 387 5.75 5.68 10.83
CA GLN A 387 6.64 6.78 10.44
C GLN A 387 6.98 7.72 11.61
N GLY A 388 6.10 7.88 12.59
CA GLY A 388 6.35 8.64 13.81
C GLY A 388 7.28 7.95 14.82
N LEU A 389 7.66 6.68 14.59
CA LEU A 389 8.63 5.92 15.39
C LEU A 389 10.07 6.04 14.86
N GLU A 390 10.28 6.54 13.66
CA GLU A 390 11.57 6.69 12.98
C GLU A 390 12.16 8.08 13.21
#